data_d6590761f4b71bee9c538ccc451e41c3
#
_entry.id   d6590761f4b71bee9c538ccc451e41c3
#
_cell.length_a   1.000
_cell.length_b   1.000
_cell.length_c   1.000
_cell.angle_alpha   90.00
_cell.angle_beta   90.00
_cell.angle_gamma   90.00
#
_symmetry.space_group_name_H-M   'P 1'
#
loop_
_entity.id
_entity.type
_entity.pdbx_description
1 polymer ?
#
loop_
_entity_poly.entity_id
_entity_poly.type
_entity_poly.pdbx_seq_one_letter_code
_entity_poly.pdbx_strand_id
1 'polypeptide(L)'
;MTSIHSTAVIADTVELGRDVCIGPYCCVDGNVVLGDNCHLDTHVVVTGNTTVGADTRIFPFASIGHISQDLKYDGEDVSLEIGARNTIREHVTMNPGTDQGGGVTRVGDDNLFMVGVHVAHDCIVGNNVIMANNATLGGHVTVADYAILGGLVGVHQFARIGAHSFVGAGSLVTEDVIPFGMVSGNRAVLGGLNLVGLKRRNFERDEINALRAAFKDIFMTQNATFQTRVLRARETYAESDLVNQMIDFILVEKSRGYCLPSASPSGV
;
A
#
# COMPACT_ATOMS: atom_id res chain seq x y z
N MET A 1 29.79 -9.99 -5.92
CA MET A 1 30.48 -8.93 -6.70
C MET A 1 29.46 -8.16 -7.50
N THR A 2 29.49 -6.83 -7.41
CA THR A 2 28.65 -5.97 -8.25
C THR A 2 28.86 -6.28 -9.73
N SER A 3 27.77 -6.47 -10.48
CA SER A 3 27.76 -6.82 -11.90
C SER A 3 26.91 -5.83 -12.68
N ILE A 4 27.49 -5.12 -13.60
CA ILE A 4 26.82 -4.12 -14.43
C ILE A 4 26.98 -4.51 -15.89
N HIS A 5 25.86 -4.67 -16.60
CA HIS A 5 25.90 -4.97 -18.03
C HIS A 5 26.45 -3.79 -18.84
N SER A 6 27.26 -4.04 -19.86
CA SER A 6 27.93 -3.00 -20.64
C SER A 6 27.01 -2.03 -21.40
N THR A 7 25.74 -2.39 -21.56
CA THR A 7 24.70 -1.51 -22.17
C THR A 7 23.89 -0.73 -21.16
N ALA A 8 24.14 -0.90 -19.86
CA ALA A 8 23.47 -0.09 -18.85
C ALA A 8 24.09 1.32 -18.83
N VAL A 9 23.23 2.32 -18.61
CA VAL A 9 23.63 3.71 -18.45
C VAL A 9 23.43 4.10 -16.99
N ILE A 10 24.52 4.47 -16.31
CA ILE A 10 24.50 4.80 -14.88
C ILE A 10 25.21 6.15 -14.70
N ALA A 11 24.53 7.10 -14.06
CA ALA A 11 25.13 8.41 -13.76
C ALA A 11 26.17 8.31 -12.63
N ASP A 12 27.15 9.22 -12.65
CA ASP A 12 28.23 9.27 -11.65
C ASP A 12 27.71 9.59 -10.22
N THR A 13 26.50 10.10 -10.10
CA THR A 13 25.84 10.43 -8.82
C THR A 13 25.19 9.22 -8.13
N VAL A 14 25.15 8.07 -8.80
CA VAL A 14 24.49 6.85 -8.29
C VAL A 14 25.39 6.15 -7.28
N GLU A 15 24.82 5.84 -6.13
CA GLU A 15 25.48 5.04 -5.08
C GLU A 15 25.02 3.59 -5.13
N LEU A 16 25.97 2.67 -5.25
CA LEU A 16 25.70 1.22 -5.30
C LEU A 16 26.22 0.53 -4.05
N GLY A 17 25.36 -0.26 -3.42
CA GLY A 17 25.74 -1.18 -2.37
C GLY A 17 26.57 -2.36 -2.90
N ARG A 18 26.80 -3.35 -2.03
CA ARG A 18 27.55 -4.55 -2.36
C ARG A 18 26.68 -5.51 -3.19
N ASP A 19 27.32 -6.21 -4.14
CA ASP A 19 26.72 -7.30 -4.91
C ASP A 19 25.45 -6.90 -5.69
N VAL A 20 25.35 -5.61 -6.09
CA VAL A 20 24.28 -5.11 -6.96
C VAL A 20 24.41 -5.68 -8.36
N CYS A 21 23.30 -6.12 -8.94
CA CYS A 21 23.24 -6.62 -10.32
C CYS A 21 22.38 -5.70 -11.18
N ILE A 22 22.94 -5.13 -12.26
CA ILE A 22 22.23 -4.26 -13.20
C ILE A 22 22.29 -4.88 -14.60
N GLY A 23 21.11 -5.27 -15.09
CA GLY A 23 20.93 -5.93 -16.38
C GLY A 23 21.08 -5.02 -17.60
N PRO A 24 20.92 -5.59 -18.80
CA PRO A 24 21.09 -4.84 -20.05
C PRO A 24 20.03 -3.74 -20.22
N TYR A 25 20.48 -2.63 -20.81
CA TYR A 25 19.65 -1.47 -21.14
C TYR A 25 18.92 -0.82 -19.96
N CYS A 26 19.39 -1.03 -18.73
CA CYS A 26 18.94 -0.26 -17.57
C CYS A 26 19.45 1.17 -17.66
N CYS A 27 18.65 2.12 -17.14
CA CYS A 27 19.04 3.51 -16.95
C CYS A 27 18.86 3.87 -15.49
N VAL A 28 19.97 4.26 -14.83
CA VAL A 28 19.95 4.70 -13.43
C VAL A 28 20.55 6.09 -13.39
N ASP A 29 19.73 7.11 -13.08
CA ASP A 29 20.10 8.52 -13.21
C ASP A 29 19.55 9.37 -12.06
N GLY A 30 20.29 10.41 -11.67
CA GLY A 30 19.94 11.28 -10.54
C GLY A 30 20.62 10.85 -9.23
N ASN A 31 20.04 11.26 -8.10
CA ASN A 31 20.52 10.91 -6.76
C ASN A 31 19.93 9.56 -6.32
N VAL A 32 20.37 8.48 -6.98
CA VAL A 32 19.84 7.14 -6.72
C VAL A 32 20.78 6.36 -5.80
N VAL A 33 20.23 5.75 -4.77
CA VAL A 33 20.93 4.80 -3.90
C VAL A 33 20.32 3.43 -4.04
N LEU A 34 21.12 2.43 -4.47
CA LEU A 34 20.71 1.03 -4.50
C LEU A 34 21.41 0.26 -3.36
N GLY A 35 20.62 -0.31 -2.45
CA GLY A 35 21.13 -1.11 -1.34
C GLY A 35 21.82 -2.41 -1.78
N ASP A 36 22.41 -3.12 -0.82
CA ASP A 36 23.10 -4.39 -1.06
C ASP A 36 22.20 -5.41 -1.75
N ASN A 37 22.76 -6.22 -2.65
CA ASN A 37 22.08 -7.30 -3.37
C ASN A 37 20.87 -6.85 -4.22
N CYS A 38 20.69 -5.57 -4.52
CA CYS A 38 19.64 -5.14 -5.44
C CYS A 38 19.86 -5.74 -6.81
N HIS A 39 18.77 -6.17 -7.45
CA HIS A 39 18.78 -6.77 -8.77
C HIS A 39 17.83 -6.02 -9.71
N LEU A 40 18.37 -5.34 -10.69
CA LEU A 40 17.63 -4.72 -11.79
C LEU A 40 17.70 -5.64 -13.00
N ASP A 41 16.57 -6.16 -13.44
CA ASP A 41 16.49 -6.96 -14.68
C ASP A 41 16.73 -6.06 -15.92
N THR A 42 16.38 -6.47 -17.10
CA THR A 42 16.62 -5.65 -18.31
C THR A 42 15.65 -4.46 -18.45
N HIS A 43 16.09 -3.34 -19.03
CA HIS A 43 15.24 -2.18 -19.35
C HIS A 43 14.53 -1.55 -18.13
N VAL A 44 15.13 -1.62 -16.96
CA VAL A 44 14.64 -0.94 -15.77
C VAL A 44 15.12 0.51 -15.77
N VAL A 45 14.24 1.42 -15.39
CA VAL A 45 14.59 2.83 -15.16
C VAL A 45 14.42 3.16 -13.69
N VAL A 46 15.48 3.69 -13.06
CA VAL A 46 15.44 4.26 -11.71
C VAL A 46 16.02 5.66 -11.78
N THR A 47 15.27 6.66 -11.31
CA THR A 47 15.70 8.05 -11.48
C THR A 47 15.30 8.95 -10.31
N GLY A 48 15.69 10.23 -10.37
CA GLY A 48 15.35 11.25 -9.39
C GLY A 48 16.11 11.08 -8.07
N ASN A 49 15.49 11.47 -6.97
CA ASN A 49 16.01 11.27 -5.61
C ASN A 49 15.35 10.01 -5.03
N THR A 50 15.93 8.84 -5.35
CA THR A 50 15.32 7.54 -5.07
C THR A 50 16.26 6.63 -4.30
N THR A 51 15.79 6.12 -3.16
CA THR A 51 16.49 5.09 -2.39
C THR A 51 15.76 3.76 -2.51
N VAL A 52 16.50 2.70 -2.81
CA VAL A 52 15.99 1.32 -2.89
C VAL A 52 16.75 0.47 -1.87
N GLY A 53 16.03 -0.11 -0.92
CA GLY A 53 16.59 -0.96 0.13
C GLY A 53 17.11 -2.29 -0.39
N ALA A 54 17.94 -2.94 0.44
CA ALA A 54 18.67 -4.16 0.09
C ALA A 54 17.75 -5.32 -0.33
N ASP A 55 18.30 -6.27 -1.10
CA ASP A 55 17.63 -7.51 -1.54
C ASP A 55 16.35 -7.26 -2.37
N THR A 56 16.17 -6.05 -2.91
CA THR A 56 15.03 -5.68 -3.75
C THR A 56 15.29 -6.09 -5.20
N ARG A 57 14.29 -6.72 -5.83
CA ARG A 57 14.34 -7.09 -7.23
C ARG A 57 13.35 -6.28 -8.06
N ILE A 58 13.85 -5.67 -9.16
CA ILE A 58 13.07 -4.86 -10.08
C ILE A 58 13.08 -5.52 -11.46
N PHE A 59 11.90 -5.83 -11.97
CA PHE A 59 11.67 -6.56 -13.20
C PHE A 59 11.59 -5.64 -14.42
N PRO A 60 11.64 -6.19 -15.65
CA PRO A 60 11.77 -5.41 -16.88
C PRO A 60 10.69 -4.34 -17.06
N PHE A 61 11.11 -3.20 -17.60
CA PHE A 61 10.26 -2.06 -17.93
C PHE A 61 9.59 -1.36 -16.74
N ALA A 62 10.01 -1.63 -15.50
CA ALA A 62 9.62 -0.82 -14.37
C ALA A 62 10.24 0.58 -14.46
N SER A 63 9.47 1.60 -14.04
CA SER A 63 9.86 3.02 -14.07
C SER A 63 9.69 3.61 -12.67
N ILE A 64 10.80 3.79 -11.99
CA ILE A 64 10.87 4.10 -10.56
C ILE A 64 11.50 5.47 -10.35
N GLY A 65 10.78 6.36 -9.63
CA GLY A 65 11.30 7.67 -9.25
C GLY A 65 11.10 8.77 -10.30
N HIS A 66 10.40 8.51 -11.41
CA HIS A 66 10.02 9.60 -12.31
C HIS A 66 9.07 10.59 -11.64
N ILE A 67 9.16 11.84 -12.07
CA ILE A 67 8.37 12.98 -11.56
C ILE A 67 6.90 12.63 -11.37
N SER A 68 6.28 13.26 -10.37
CA SER A 68 4.86 13.13 -10.11
C SER A 68 4.01 13.50 -11.34
N GLN A 69 2.87 12.84 -11.47
CA GLN A 69 1.85 13.19 -12.48
C GLN A 69 0.89 14.27 -11.97
N ASP A 70 1.12 14.83 -10.78
CA ASP A 70 0.35 15.97 -10.27
C ASP A 70 0.68 17.22 -11.11
N LEU A 71 -0.37 17.86 -11.63
CA LEU A 71 -0.24 19.08 -12.43
C LEU A 71 0.36 20.26 -11.65
N LYS A 72 0.44 20.17 -10.34
CA LYS A 72 1.04 21.21 -9.48
C LYS A 72 2.54 21.00 -9.28
N TYR A 73 3.09 19.86 -9.69
CA TYR A 73 4.51 19.60 -9.58
C TYR A 73 5.29 20.57 -10.46
N ASP A 74 6.23 21.32 -9.87
CA ASP A 74 7.05 22.37 -10.52
C ASP A 74 8.56 22.15 -10.33
N GLY A 75 8.98 20.89 -10.14
CA GLY A 75 10.41 20.56 -10.03
C GLY A 75 10.97 20.63 -8.61
N GLU A 76 10.12 20.46 -7.60
CA GLU A 76 10.48 20.47 -6.18
C GLU A 76 11.49 19.36 -5.83
N ASP A 77 12.29 19.58 -4.79
CA ASP A 77 13.21 18.58 -4.23
C ASP A 77 12.41 17.58 -3.38
N VAL A 78 12.04 16.49 -4.02
CA VAL A 78 11.18 15.44 -3.45
C VAL A 78 11.82 14.06 -3.62
N SER A 79 11.39 13.08 -2.84
CA SER A 79 12.03 11.76 -2.83
C SER A 79 11.04 10.59 -2.90
N LEU A 80 11.60 9.44 -3.30
CA LEU A 80 11.00 8.13 -3.23
C LEU A 80 11.88 7.20 -2.37
N GLU A 81 11.34 6.71 -1.29
CA GLU A 81 12.02 5.79 -0.37
C GLU A 81 11.37 4.40 -0.46
N ILE A 82 12.13 3.40 -0.91
CA ILE A 82 11.69 2.01 -1.01
C ILE A 82 12.53 1.17 -0.05
N GLY A 83 11.88 0.43 0.84
CA GLY A 83 12.51 -0.47 1.79
C GLY A 83 13.15 -1.70 1.13
N ALA A 84 13.48 -2.68 1.94
CA ALA A 84 14.23 -3.87 1.54
C ALA A 84 13.31 -5.04 1.10
N ARG A 85 13.88 -6.01 0.39
CA ARG A 85 13.24 -7.29 0.01
C ARG A 85 11.94 -7.15 -0.78
N ASN A 86 11.78 -6.04 -1.48
CA ASN A 86 10.62 -5.81 -2.33
C ASN A 86 10.76 -6.54 -3.67
N THR A 87 9.65 -7.05 -4.18
CA THR A 87 9.54 -7.59 -5.53
C THR A 87 8.70 -6.64 -6.37
N ILE A 88 9.33 -5.94 -7.31
CA ILE A 88 8.72 -4.93 -8.18
C ILE A 88 8.67 -5.50 -9.59
N ARG A 89 7.49 -5.96 -10.02
CA ARG A 89 7.28 -6.66 -11.29
C ARG A 89 7.28 -5.71 -12.49
N GLU A 90 7.09 -6.28 -13.65
CA GLU A 90 7.18 -5.61 -14.94
C GLU A 90 6.19 -4.44 -15.04
N HIS A 91 6.64 -3.35 -15.65
CA HIS A 91 5.82 -2.14 -15.89
C HIS A 91 5.27 -1.46 -14.62
N VAL A 92 5.78 -1.78 -13.46
CA VAL A 92 5.41 -1.04 -12.25
C VAL A 92 5.93 0.39 -12.36
N THR A 93 5.13 1.35 -11.90
CA THR A 93 5.53 2.75 -11.80
C THR A 93 5.38 3.27 -10.39
N MET A 94 6.37 4.01 -9.89
CA MET A 94 6.34 4.66 -8.58
C MET A 94 6.84 6.09 -8.69
N ASN A 95 6.07 7.06 -8.21
CA ASN A 95 6.44 8.47 -8.25
C ASN A 95 6.94 8.94 -6.87
N PRO A 96 7.86 9.93 -6.81
CA PRO A 96 8.24 10.59 -5.59
C PRO A 96 7.08 11.41 -5.01
N GLY A 97 7.29 12.02 -3.84
CA GLY A 97 6.33 12.91 -3.22
C GLY A 97 6.13 14.22 -3.99
N THR A 98 5.37 15.14 -3.37
CA THR A 98 5.20 16.51 -3.78
C THR A 98 5.42 17.43 -2.58
N ASP A 99 5.80 18.69 -2.78
CA ASP A 99 6.04 19.65 -1.70
C ASP A 99 4.82 19.77 -0.76
N GLN A 100 3.63 19.82 -1.33
CA GLN A 100 2.37 19.92 -0.59
C GLN A 100 2.00 18.64 0.17
N GLY A 101 2.55 17.48 -0.22
CA GLY A 101 2.30 16.18 0.40
C GLY A 101 3.34 15.75 1.44
N GLY A 102 4.33 16.59 1.69
CA GLY A 102 5.43 16.29 2.63
C GLY A 102 6.70 15.80 1.96
N GLY A 103 6.78 15.89 0.63
CA GLY A 103 8.01 15.70 -0.15
C GLY A 103 8.44 14.26 -0.37
N VAL A 104 7.71 13.26 0.12
CA VAL A 104 8.20 11.87 0.04
C VAL A 104 7.08 10.85 -0.17
N THR A 105 7.32 9.92 -1.09
CA THR A 105 6.58 8.66 -1.19
C THR A 105 7.37 7.56 -0.49
N ARG A 106 6.72 6.78 0.39
CA ARG A 106 7.37 5.71 1.15
C ARG A 106 6.75 4.36 0.86
N VAL A 107 7.63 3.39 0.67
CA VAL A 107 7.30 1.97 0.52
C VAL A 107 8.13 1.18 1.53
N GLY A 108 7.49 0.39 2.37
CA GLY A 108 8.15 -0.46 3.36
C GLY A 108 8.82 -1.68 2.76
N ASP A 109 8.95 -2.71 3.58
CA ASP A 109 9.70 -3.93 3.29
C ASP A 109 8.79 -5.09 2.84
N ASP A 110 9.38 -6.10 2.19
CA ASP A 110 8.77 -7.40 1.90
C ASP A 110 7.47 -7.33 1.06
N ASN A 111 7.33 -6.30 0.22
CA ASN A 111 6.13 -6.10 -0.59
C ASN A 111 6.23 -6.80 -1.96
N LEU A 112 5.08 -7.17 -2.50
CA LEU A 112 4.93 -7.66 -3.86
C LEU A 112 4.04 -6.70 -4.68
N PHE A 113 4.67 -6.01 -5.64
CA PHE A 113 3.97 -5.21 -6.65
C PHE A 113 3.94 -5.99 -7.95
N MET A 114 2.77 -6.52 -8.31
CA MET A 114 2.62 -7.31 -9.54
C MET A 114 2.59 -6.40 -10.78
N VAL A 115 2.54 -7.01 -11.95
CA VAL A 115 2.63 -6.34 -13.26
C VAL A 115 1.69 -5.13 -13.35
N GLY A 116 2.26 -3.97 -13.77
CA GLY A 116 1.50 -2.76 -14.07
C GLY A 116 0.94 -2.03 -12.85
N VAL A 117 1.38 -2.35 -11.63
CA VAL A 117 0.98 -1.60 -10.43
C VAL A 117 1.48 -0.17 -10.52
N HIS A 118 0.67 0.79 -10.06
CA HIS A 118 1.05 2.18 -9.92
C HIS A 118 0.95 2.67 -8.47
N VAL A 119 2.03 3.28 -7.98
CA VAL A 119 2.08 4.00 -6.71
C VAL A 119 2.30 5.49 -7.03
N ALA A 120 1.26 6.30 -6.81
CA ALA A 120 1.34 7.74 -7.05
C ALA A 120 2.11 8.46 -5.93
N HIS A 121 2.27 9.76 -6.12
CA HIS A 121 2.98 10.65 -5.20
C HIS A 121 2.41 10.65 -3.77
N ASP A 122 3.27 10.87 -2.78
CA ASP A 122 2.92 11.02 -1.37
C ASP A 122 2.21 9.80 -0.75
N CYS A 123 2.25 8.64 -1.43
CA CYS A 123 1.73 7.40 -0.86
C CYS A 123 2.65 6.88 0.25
N ILE A 124 2.02 6.25 1.25
CA ILE A 124 2.71 5.50 2.31
C ILE A 124 2.25 4.06 2.24
N VAL A 125 3.12 3.16 1.81
CA VAL A 125 2.87 1.72 1.74
C VAL A 125 3.69 1.03 2.83
N GLY A 126 3.02 0.27 3.68
CA GLY A 126 3.64 -0.49 4.78
C GLY A 126 4.41 -1.72 4.29
N ASN A 127 4.48 -2.72 5.15
CA ASN A 127 5.25 -3.94 4.92
C ASN A 127 4.34 -5.11 4.55
N ASN A 128 4.90 -6.10 3.82
CA ASN A 128 4.19 -7.33 3.45
C ASN A 128 2.88 -7.07 2.67
N VAL A 129 2.79 -5.96 1.96
CA VAL A 129 1.64 -5.60 1.13
C VAL A 129 1.72 -6.35 -0.20
N ILE A 130 0.58 -6.83 -0.67
CA ILE A 130 0.46 -7.42 -2.01
C ILE A 130 -0.47 -6.55 -2.84
N MET A 131 0.04 -6.01 -3.94
CA MET A 131 -0.75 -5.34 -4.95
C MET A 131 -0.74 -6.18 -6.22
N ALA A 132 -1.91 -6.71 -6.58
CA ALA A 132 -2.04 -7.54 -7.77
C ALA A 132 -2.06 -6.70 -9.06
N ASN A 133 -2.00 -7.37 -10.21
CA ASN A 133 -1.83 -6.74 -11.52
C ASN A 133 -2.73 -5.53 -11.75
N ASN A 134 -2.11 -4.43 -12.16
CA ASN A 134 -2.76 -3.15 -12.47
C ASN A 134 -3.53 -2.52 -11.30
N ALA A 135 -3.23 -2.88 -10.06
CA ALA A 135 -3.73 -2.13 -8.92
C ALA A 135 -3.07 -0.74 -8.88
N THR A 136 -3.87 0.30 -8.62
CA THR A 136 -3.45 1.70 -8.74
C THR A 136 -3.80 2.47 -7.48
N LEU A 137 -2.81 3.15 -6.91
CA LEU A 137 -3.02 4.11 -5.82
C LEU A 137 -3.03 5.53 -6.38
N GLY A 138 -4.04 6.32 -6.04
CA GLY A 138 -4.01 7.76 -6.20
C GLY A 138 -3.06 8.42 -5.19
N GLY A 139 -2.76 9.71 -5.35
CA GLY A 139 -1.86 10.42 -4.44
C GLY A 139 -2.32 10.39 -2.97
N HIS A 140 -1.36 10.44 -2.04
CA HIS A 140 -1.60 10.49 -0.58
C HIS A 140 -2.35 9.26 0.00
N VAL A 141 -2.37 8.13 -0.70
CA VAL A 141 -2.96 6.90 -0.20
C VAL A 141 -2.03 6.26 0.83
N THR A 142 -2.61 5.83 1.95
CA THR A 142 -1.89 5.02 2.95
C THR A 142 -2.37 3.57 2.86
N VAL A 143 -1.44 2.63 2.70
CA VAL A 143 -1.69 1.19 2.74
C VAL A 143 -0.92 0.60 3.90
N ALA A 144 -1.62 0.10 4.90
CA ALA A 144 -1.00 -0.49 6.09
C ALA A 144 -0.52 -1.93 5.83
N ASP A 145 0.25 -2.45 6.77
CA ASP A 145 0.91 -3.74 6.68
C ASP A 145 -0.05 -4.89 6.35
N TYR A 146 0.44 -5.85 5.58
CA TYR A 146 -0.28 -7.07 5.22
C TYR A 146 -1.58 -6.86 4.45
N ALA A 147 -1.87 -5.67 3.95
CA ALA A 147 -3.02 -5.43 3.08
C ALA A 147 -2.84 -6.13 1.72
N ILE A 148 -3.93 -6.62 1.16
CA ILE A 148 -3.94 -7.25 -0.17
C ILE A 148 -4.92 -6.50 -1.05
N LEU A 149 -4.44 -5.95 -2.16
CA LEU A 149 -5.24 -5.32 -3.19
C LEU A 149 -5.31 -6.24 -4.41
N GLY A 150 -6.52 -6.66 -4.76
CA GLY A 150 -6.77 -7.51 -5.93
C GLY A 150 -6.44 -6.81 -7.26
N GLY A 151 -6.38 -7.56 -8.34
CA GLY A 151 -6.09 -7.00 -9.66
C GLY A 151 -7.12 -5.96 -10.09
N LEU A 152 -6.67 -4.94 -10.83
CA LEU A 152 -7.52 -3.83 -11.32
C LEU A 152 -8.21 -3.02 -10.21
N VAL A 153 -7.68 -3.02 -9.00
CA VAL A 153 -8.16 -2.16 -7.91
C VAL A 153 -7.71 -0.72 -8.15
N GLY A 154 -8.63 0.23 -8.07
CA GLY A 154 -8.33 1.65 -8.02
C GLY A 154 -8.61 2.22 -6.63
N VAL A 155 -7.63 2.86 -6.01
CA VAL A 155 -7.77 3.52 -4.71
C VAL A 155 -7.73 5.03 -4.89
N HIS A 156 -8.79 5.71 -4.49
CA HIS A 156 -8.90 7.16 -4.61
C HIS A 156 -7.91 7.85 -3.67
N GLN A 157 -7.39 9.00 -4.13
CA GLN A 157 -6.45 9.80 -3.33
C GLN A 157 -6.96 10.08 -1.91
N PHE A 158 -6.02 10.12 -0.95
CA PHE A 158 -6.26 10.33 0.48
C PHE A 158 -7.02 9.19 1.20
N ALA A 159 -7.33 8.07 0.54
CA ALA A 159 -7.94 6.92 1.21
C ALA A 159 -6.88 6.13 2.00
N ARG A 160 -7.33 5.50 3.09
CA ARG A 160 -6.50 4.63 3.93
C ARG A 160 -6.98 3.19 3.83
N ILE A 161 -6.04 2.29 3.59
CA ILE A 161 -6.27 0.84 3.56
C ILE A 161 -5.69 0.25 4.84
N GLY A 162 -6.54 -0.22 5.74
CA GLY A 162 -6.13 -0.74 7.05
C GLY A 162 -5.36 -2.05 6.96
N ALA A 163 -4.60 -2.35 8.01
CA ALA A 163 -3.76 -3.54 8.08
C ALA A 163 -4.58 -4.84 7.92
N HIS A 164 -3.96 -5.85 7.30
CA HIS A 164 -4.56 -7.16 7.06
C HIS A 164 -5.89 -7.13 6.27
N SER A 165 -6.27 -6.01 5.67
CA SER A 165 -7.48 -5.90 4.87
C SER A 165 -7.34 -6.59 3.52
N PHE A 166 -8.46 -6.84 2.87
CA PHE A 166 -8.52 -7.42 1.53
C PHE A 166 -9.46 -6.59 0.65
N VAL A 167 -8.93 -6.09 -0.46
CA VAL A 167 -9.71 -5.39 -1.49
C VAL A 167 -9.90 -6.33 -2.67
N GLY A 168 -11.15 -6.69 -2.96
CA GLY A 168 -11.49 -7.59 -4.07
C GLY A 168 -11.10 -7.03 -5.44
N ALA A 169 -10.76 -7.89 -6.38
CA ALA A 169 -10.38 -7.49 -7.74
C ALA A 169 -11.47 -6.64 -8.43
N GLY A 170 -11.04 -5.67 -9.26
CA GLY A 170 -11.94 -4.76 -9.98
C GLY A 170 -12.69 -3.75 -9.11
N SER A 171 -12.28 -3.57 -7.86
CA SER A 171 -12.93 -2.63 -6.95
C SER A 171 -12.41 -1.21 -7.09
N LEU A 172 -13.32 -0.22 -6.92
CA LEU A 172 -12.98 1.19 -6.77
C LEU A 172 -13.20 1.61 -5.32
N VAL A 173 -12.10 1.86 -4.62
CA VAL A 173 -12.09 2.28 -3.21
C VAL A 173 -12.07 3.80 -3.14
N THR A 174 -13.17 4.40 -2.70
CA THR A 174 -13.32 5.85 -2.58
C THR A 174 -13.27 6.34 -1.14
N GLU A 175 -13.33 5.43 -0.18
CA GLU A 175 -13.38 5.67 1.26
C GLU A 175 -12.40 4.74 1.99
N ASP A 176 -12.15 5.00 3.27
CA ASP A 176 -11.22 4.20 4.07
C ASP A 176 -11.69 2.76 4.26
N VAL A 177 -10.77 1.82 4.16
CA VAL A 177 -10.98 0.41 4.47
C VAL A 177 -10.44 0.11 5.86
N ILE A 178 -11.31 -0.35 6.76
CA ILE A 178 -10.91 -0.66 8.15
C ILE A 178 -9.89 -1.81 8.20
N PRO A 179 -9.02 -1.87 9.21
CA PRO A 179 -8.16 -3.02 9.46
C PRO A 179 -8.97 -4.32 9.48
N PHE A 180 -8.41 -5.37 8.93
CA PHE A 180 -9.03 -6.69 8.82
C PHE A 180 -10.30 -6.73 7.96
N GLY A 181 -10.72 -5.61 7.37
CA GLY A 181 -11.91 -5.53 6.55
C GLY A 181 -11.74 -6.21 5.18
N MET A 182 -12.85 -6.66 4.63
CA MET A 182 -12.93 -7.13 3.25
C MET A 182 -13.93 -6.26 2.48
N VAL A 183 -13.46 -5.62 1.41
CA VAL A 183 -14.28 -4.75 0.58
C VAL A 183 -14.26 -5.19 -0.88
N SER A 184 -15.34 -4.92 -1.61
CA SER A 184 -15.41 -5.18 -3.06
C SER A 184 -16.48 -4.31 -3.74
N GLY A 185 -16.37 -4.16 -5.05
CA GLY A 185 -17.35 -3.51 -5.93
C GLY A 185 -16.86 -2.21 -6.57
N ASN A 186 -17.62 -1.71 -7.56
CA ASN A 186 -17.31 -0.49 -8.31
C ASN A 186 -17.49 0.83 -7.51
N ARG A 187 -18.07 0.74 -6.33
CA ARG A 187 -17.93 1.60 -5.16
C ARG A 187 -17.80 0.62 -4.01
N ALA A 188 -16.56 0.43 -3.55
CA ALA A 188 -16.25 -0.65 -2.64
C ALA A 188 -17.09 -0.56 -1.36
N VAL A 189 -17.78 -1.63 -1.04
CA VAL A 189 -18.57 -1.78 0.18
C VAL A 189 -17.94 -2.81 1.10
N LEU A 190 -18.12 -2.64 2.39
CA LEU A 190 -17.61 -3.54 3.42
C LEU A 190 -18.44 -4.82 3.46
N GLY A 191 -17.88 -5.90 2.92
CA GLY A 191 -18.54 -7.22 2.90
C GLY A 191 -18.35 -8.03 4.18
N GLY A 192 -17.47 -7.62 5.07
CA GLY A 192 -17.16 -8.32 6.31
C GLY A 192 -15.69 -8.22 6.71
N LEU A 193 -15.19 -9.21 7.42
CA LEU A 193 -13.80 -9.34 7.85
C LEU A 193 -13.03 -10.34 6.98
N ASN A 194 -11.76 -10.11 6.77
CA ASN A 194 -10.81 -10.99 6.08
C ASN A 194 -10.43 -12.20 6.97
N LEU A 195 -11.41 -13.01 7.34
CA LEU A 195 -11.21 -14.16 8.25
C LEU A 195 -10.23 -15.20 7.67
N VAL A 196 -10.17 -15.32 6.35
CA VAL A 196 -9.23 -16.24 5.69
C VAL A 196 -7.79 -15.76 5.89
N GLY A 197 -7.55 -14.46 5.70
CA GLY A 197 -6.24 -13.86 5.94
C GLY A 197 -5.78 -13.99 7.39
N LEU A 198 -6.68 -13.73 8.34
CA LEU A 198 -6.38 -13.86 9.76
C LEU A 198 -5.98 -15.30 10.14
N LYS A 199 -6.77 -16.29 9.69
CA LYS A 199 -6.47 -17.73 9.94
C LYS A 199 -5.14 -18.17 9.31
N ARG A 200 -4.84 -17.74 8.09
CA ARG A 200 -3.58 -18.07 7.39
C ARG A 200 -2.34 -17.49 8.09
N ARG A 201 -2.51 -16.38 8.81
CA ARG A 201 -1.45 -15.74 9.60
C ARG A 201 -1.43 -16.19 11.05
N ASN A 202 -2.18 -17.24 11.39
CA ASN A 202 -2.22 -17.88 12.72
C ASN A 202 -2.60 -16.93 13.86
N PHE A 203 -3.50 -15.96 13.60
CA PHE A 203 -4.07 -15.18 14.69
C PHE A 203 -4.88 -16.09 15.63
N GLU A 204 -4.78 -15.81 16.93
CA GLU A 204 -5.45 -16.59 17.97
C GLU A 204 -6.97 -16.59 17.78
N ARG A 205 -7.60 -17.74 18.04
CA ARG A 205 -9.04 -17.93 17.81
C ARG A 205 -9.88 -16.97 18.63
N ASP A 206 -9.49 -16.69 19.86
CA ASP A 206 -10.23 -15.82 20.76
C ASP A 206 -10.18 -14.36 20.31
N GLU A 207 -9.01 -13.89 19.80
CA GLU A 207 -8.86 -12.60 19.16
C GLU A 207 -9.78 -12.46 17.92
N ILE A 208 -9.80 -13.47 17.05
CA ILE A 208 -10.69 -13.48 15.89
C ILE A 208 -12.17 -13.44 16.31
N ASN A 209 -12.54 -14.13 17.39
CA ASN A 209 -13.92 -14.14 17.90
C ASN A 209 -14.29 -12.76 18.50
N ALA A 210 -13.40 -12.14 19.27
CA ALA A 210 -13.58 -10.79 19.80
C ALA A 210 -13.76 -9.76 18.67
N LEU A 211 -12.88 -9.81 17.65
CA LEU A 211 -12.98 -8.94 16.47
C LEU A 211 -14.31 -9.12 15.72
N ARG A 212 -14.80 -10.37 15.56
CA ARG A 212 -16.10 -10.64 14.91
C ARG A 212 -17.26 -10.08 15.71
N ALA A 213 -17.23 -10.19 17.04
CA ALA A 213 -18.25 -9.66 17.91
C ALA A 213 -18.26 -8.12 17.85
N ALA A 214 -17.11 -7.49 18.01
CA ALA A 214 -16.96 -6.04 17.90
C ALA A 214 -17.40 -5.51 16.51
N PHE A 215 -17.02 -6.18 15.43
CA PHE A 215 -17.47 -5.84 14.07
C PHE A 215 -19.00 -5.86 13.96
N LYS A 216 -19.66 -6.89 14.52
CA LYS A 216 -21.12 -6.98 14.53
C LYS A 216 -21.74 -5.81 15.30
N ASP A 217 -21.20 -5.51 16.47
CA ASP A 217 -21.72 -4.44 17.33
C ASP A 217 -21.55 -3.05 16.70
N ILE A 218 -20.44 -2.81 16.01
CA ILE A 218 -20.14 -1.53 15.38
C ILE A 218 -20.90 -1.34 14.06
N PHE A 219 -20.88 -2.33 13.18
CA PHE A 219 -21.31 -2.15 11.78
C PHE A 219 -22.69 -2.75 11.46
N MET A 220 -23.16 -3.76 12.22
CA MET A 220 -24.37 -4.50 11.90
C MET A 220 -25.57 -4.14 12.82
N THR A 221 -25.33 -3.38 13.88
CA THR A 221 -26.42 -2.92 14.78
C THR A 221 -26.75 -1.46 14.50
N GLN A 222 -27.99 -1.05 14.85
CA GLN A 222 -28.47 0.34 14.69
C GLN A 222 -29.04 0.93 15.98
N ASN A 223 -28.65 0.40 17.13
CA ASN A 223 -29.17 0.76 18.44
C ASN A 223 -28.60 2.07 19.04
N ALA A 224 -27.63 2.71 18.35
CA ALA A 224 -27.02 3.96 18.74
C ALA A 224 -26.29 4.60 17.53
N THR A 225 -25.71 5.80 17.72
CA THR A 225 -24.86 6.42 16.70
C THR A 225 -23.61 5.56 16.44
N PHE A 226 -23.02 5.69 15.26
CA PHE A 226 -21.80 4.96 14.92
C PHE A 226 -20.70 5.20 15.96
N GLN A 227 -20.45 6.45 16.31
CA GLN A 227 -19.43 6.82 17.30
C GLN A 227 -19.72 6.21 18.69
N THR A 228 -20.97 6.20 19.15
CA THR A 228 -21.35 5.57 20.41
C THR A 228 -21.07 4.07 20.39
N ARG A 229 -21.36 3.40 19.29
CA ARG A 229 -21.08 1.95 19.13
C ARG A 229 -19.60 1.65 19.15
N VAL A 230 -18.78 2.48 18.48
CA VAL A 230 -17.30 2.35 18.49
C VAL A 230 -16.75 2.49 19.92
N LEU A 231 -17.19 3.52 20.66
CA LEU A 231 -16.71 3.74 22.04
C LEU A 231 -17.15 2.62 22.99
N ARG A 232 -18.38 2.13 22.89
CA ARG A 232 -18.84 0.96 23.66
C ARG A 232 -18.04 -0.30 23.33
N ALA A 233 -17.74 -0.53 22.06
CA ALA A 233 -16.92 -1.69 21.65
C ALA A 233 -15.51 -1.59 22.24
N ARG A 234 -14.92 -0.39 22.31
CA ARG A 234 -13.62 -0.17 22.95
C ARG A 234 -13.63 -0.60 24.44
N GLU A 235 -14.67 -0.25 25.17
CA GLU A 235 -14.83 -0.66 26.58
C GLU A 235 -15.09 -2.16 26.72
N THR A 236 -15.97 -2.71 25.87
CA THR A 236 -16.40 -4.12 25.96
C THR A 236 -15.29 -5.11 25.59
N TYR A 237 -14.44 -4.74 24.65
CA TYR A 237 -13.37 -5.61 24.09
C TYR A 237 -11.98 -5.05 24.37
N ALA A 238 -11.78 -4.34 25.45
CA ALA A 238 -10.54 -3.62 25.80
C ALA A 238 -9.28 -4.50 25.80
N GLU A 239 -9.43 -5.79 26.10
CA GLU A 239 -8.33 -6.76 26.18
C GLU A 239 -7.93 -7.32 24.79
N SER A 240 -8.68 -7.02 23.71
CA SER A 240 -8.38 -7.53 22.38
C SER A 240 -7.53 -6.54 21.58
N ASP A 241 -6.33 -6.94 21.21
CA ASP A 241 -5.42 -6.13 20.41
C ASP A 241 -5.99 -5.87 19.01
N LEU A 242 -6.65 -6.85 18.38
CA LEU A 242 -7.23 -6.68 17.06
C LEU A 242 -8.41 -5.69 17.08
N VAL A 243 -9.23 -5.72 18.12
CA VAL A 243 -10.33 -4.76 18.27
C VAL A 243 -9.79 -3.37 18.49
N ASN A 244 -8.79 -3.22 19.36
CA ASN A 244 -8.16 -1.93 19.63
C ASN A 244 -7.54 -1.36 18.36
N GLN A 245 -6.82 -2.14 17.56
CA GLN A 245 -6.25 -1.70 16.30
C GLN A 245 -7.33 -1.21 15.31
N MET A 246 -8.44 -1.92 15.20
CA MET A 246 -9.57 -1.51 14.35
C MET A 246 -10.19 -0.18 14.84
N ILE A 247 -10.38 -0.04 16.15
CA ILE A 247 -10.99 1.14 16.74
C ILE A 247 -10.05 2.35 16.67
N ASP A 248 -8.75 2.18 16.91
CA ASP A 248 -7.76 3.25 16.78
C ASP A 248 -7.74 3.80 15.35
N PHE A 249 -7.78 2.92 14.35
CA PHE A 249 -7.90 3.35 12.95
C PHE A 249 -9.17 4.18 12.70
N ILE A 250 -10.30 3.79 13.32
CA ILE A 250 -11.59 4.49 13.19
C ILE A 250 -11.56 5.85 13.89
N LEU A 251 -10.90 5.99 15.04
CA LEU A 251 -10.93 7.19 15.84
C LEU A 251 -9.90 8.26 15.41
N VAL A 252 -8.89 7.89 14.62
CA VAL A 252 -7.93 8.86 14.07
C VAL A 252 -8.63 9.84 13.13
N GLU A 253 -8.22 11.11 13.16
CA GLU A 253 -8.68 12.13 12.23
C GLU A 253 -8.46 11.69 10.77
N LYS A 254 -9.42 11.94 9.92
CA LYS A 254 -9.46 11.44 8.55
C LYS A 254 -10.05 12.45 7.59
N SER A 255 -9.65 12.35 6.35
CA SER A 255 -10.19 13.16 5.25
C SER A 255 -11.38 12.50 4.53
N ARG A 256 -11.62 11.19 4.74
CA ARG A 256 -12.64 10.40 4.02
C ARG A 256 -13.54 9.62 4.98
N GLY A 257 -14.70 9.19 4.49
CA GLY A 257 -15.59 8.25 5.16
C GLY A 257 -14.97 6.85 5.25
N TYR A 258 -15.76 5.89 5.73
CA TYR A 258 -15.40 4.46 5.73
C TYR A 258 -16.23 3.71 4.71
N CYS A 259 -15.66 2.73 4.04
CA CYS A 259 -16.44 1.71 3.36
C CYS A 259 -17.37 1.04 4.39
N LEU A 260 -18.67 1.20 4.22
CA LEU A 260 -19.68 0.63 5.10
C LEU A 260 -20.34 -0.58 4.43
N PRO A 261 -20.99 -1.48 5.21
CA PRO A 261 -21.84 -2.49 4.63
C PRO A 261 -22.94 -1.88 3.77
N SER A 262 -23.30 -2.53 2.67
CA SER A 262 -24.47 -2.12 1.89
C SER A 262 -25.69 -2.09 2.81
N ALA A 263 -26.48 -1.01 2.77
CA ALA A 263 -27.80 -1.03 3.40
C ALA A 263 -28.53 -2.25 2.83
N SER A 264 -28.98 -3.17 3.69
CA SER A 264 -29.86 -4.26 3.25
C SER A 264 -31.02 -3.64 2.49
N PRO A 265 -31.36 -4.08 1.28
CA PRO A 265 -32.59 -3.63 0.67
C PRO A 265 -33.69 -3.96 1.68
N SER A 266 -34.33 -2.91 2.25
CA SER A 266 -35.56 -3.04 3.00
C SER A 266 -36.49 -3.90 2.17
N GLY A 267 -36.84 -5.08 2.67
CA GLY A 267 -37.52 -6.17 1.96
C GLY A 267 -38.62 -5.68 1.02
N VAL A 268 -38.55 -6.22 -0.19
CA VAL A 268 -39.71 -6.35 -1.09
C VAL A 268 -40.31 -7.71 -0.84
#